data_be34b9542160a70cf14c616a060804bc
#
_entry.id   be34b9542160a70cf14c616a060804bc
#
_cell.length_a   1.000
_cell.length_b   1.000
_cell.length_c   1.000
_cell.angle_alpha   90.00
_cell.angle_beta   90.00
_cell.angle_gamma   90.00
#
_symmetry.space_group_name_H-M   'P 1'
#
loop_
_entity.id
_entity.type
_entity.pdbx_description
1 polymer ?
#
loop_
_entity_poly.entity_id
_entity_poly.type
_entity_poly.pdbx_seq_one_letter_code
_entity_poly.pdbx_strand_id
1 'polypeptide(L)'
;MPLAVTLVHKAAMPIAVPAVQSFARHFSSRYRLDIHTDGSPDHTDECELLRAAEGLDARIVRPDDRAEILEARLKDRPHTRALLDGVGYNAKLELPMVIDPPYFYFDSDIVWLRPVSKLRPQEAPNAFSTESWSWYNGVAYESEWIRSRIPRRVNSGFYHLGEPFPFDRFETMLEQGLFDASLKYNTDQEIMAYLFPEMEMYHPGDLKRSRRGMRYDLSTEPAAALHFPGGMWREHLDQMPLLASHAGREAVQVRYQAAVPLTRAELLRMRLQVSISDSPLTGRLINAARSLLRGKR
;
A
#
# COMPACT_ATOMS: atom_id res chain seq x y z
N MET A 1 21.50 -8.50 -3.73
CA MET A 1 20.32 -8.86 -2.93
C MET A 1 19.11 -8.17 -3.53
N PRO A 2 17.94 -8.79 -3.56
CA PRO A 2 16.71 -8.11 -3.99
C PRO A 2 16.40 -6.92 -3.07
N LEU A 3 15.73 -5.91 -3.65
CA LEU A 3 15.37 -4.68 -2.96
C LEU A 3 14.00 -4.81 -2.29
N ALA A 4 13.94 -4.45 -1.01
CA ALA A 4 12.73 -4.18 -0.26
C ALA A 4 12.59 -2.67 -0.04
N VAL A 5 11.36 -2.18 -0.04
CA VAL A 5 11.05 -0.76 0.09
C VAL A 5 9.91 -0.58 1.09
N THR A 6 10.03 0.41 1.95
CA THR A 6 8.93 0.87 2.80
C THR A 6 8.89 2.39 2.82
N LEU A 7 7.71 2.97 3.05
CA LEU A 7 7.53 4.42 3.20
C LEU A 7 7.06 4.74 4.61
N VAL A 8 7.77 5.66 5.26
CA VAL A 8 7.52 6.05 6.64
C VAL A 8 7.23 7.56 6.72
N HIS A 9 6.20 7.91 7.47
CA HIS A 9 5.90 9.28 7.89
C HIS A 9 5.93 9.38 9.43
N LYS A 10 6.22 10.57 9.97
CA LYS A 10 6.43 10.77 11.42
C LYS A 10 5.29 10.22 12.28
N ALA A 11 4.04 10.44 11.86
CA ALA A 11 2.89 9.97 12.63
C ALA A 11 2.74 8.45 12.67
N ALA A 12 3.44 7.70 11.80
CA ALA A 12 3.46 6.24 11.77
C ALA A 12 4.63 5.63 12.55
N MET A 13 5.56 6.41 13.08
CA MET A 13 6.75 5.90 13.81
C MET A 13 6.42 4.81 14.85
N PRO A 14 5.35 4.93 15.67
CA PRO A 14 5.02 3.91 16.67
C PRO A 14 4.72 2.51 16.09
N ILE A 15 4.36 2.41 14.81
CA ILE A 15 4.16 1.15 14.10
C ILE A 15 5.28 0.85 13.11
N ALA A 16 5.89 1.87 12.51
CA ALA A 16 6.94 1.72 11.53
C ALA A 16 8.20 1.06 12.12
N VAL A 17 8.59 1.45 13.33
CA VAL A 17 9.72 0.83 14.04
C VAL A 17 9.48 -0.67 14.27
N PRO A 18 8.36 -1.12 14.87
CA PRO A 18 8.02 -2.55 14.95
C PRO A 18 7.97 -3.25 13.59
N ALA A 19 7.43 -2.62 12.56
CA ALA A 19 7.34 -3.19 11.22
C ALA A 19 8.73 -3.44 10.62
N VAL A 20 9.62 -2.44 10.64
CA VAL A 20 11.01 -2.56 10.18
C VAL A 20 11.77 -3.60 10.99
N GLN A 21 11.63 -3.60 12.32
CA GLN A 21 12.28 -4.58 13.20
C GLN A 21 11.84 -6.01 12.90
N SER A 22 10.54 -6.23 12.69
CA SER A 22 10.02 -7.54 12.32
C SER A 22 10.53 -7.98 10.94
N PHE A 23 10.60 -7.05 9.99
CA PHE A 23 11.17 -7.33 8.66
C PHE A 23 12.65 -7.72 8.77
N ALA A 24 13.47 -6.94 9.48
CA ALA A 24 14.87 -7.23 9.69
C ALA A 24 15.11 -8.62 10.30
N ARG A 25 14.30 -8.98 11.29
CA ARG A 25 14.37 -10.28 11.96
C ARG A 25 14.19 -11.48 11.01
N HIS A 26 13.27 -11.36 10.05
CA HIS A 26 12.91 -12.48 9.17
C HIS A 26 13.64 -12.49 7.83
N PHE A 27 14.23 -11.34 7.42
CA PHE A 27 14.77 -11.17 6.06
C PHE A 27 16.21 -10.65 5.99
N SER A 28 16.89 -10.45 7.11
CA SER A 28 18.20 -9.78 7.22
C SER A 28 19.29 -10.29 6.27
N SER A 29 19.31 -11.56 5.94
CA SER A 29 20.30 -12.14 5.02
C SER A 29 19.87 -12.19 3.56
N ARG A 30 18.66 -11.70 3.24
CA ARG A 30 18.03 -11.92 1.93
C ARG A 30 17.76 -10.66 1.13
N TYR A 31 17.62 -9.50 1.79
CA TYR A 31 17.17 -8.27 1.16
C TYR A 31 18.02 -7.07 1.60
N ARG A 32 18.14 -6.10 0.70
CA ARG A 32 18.47 -4.72 1.04
C ARG A 32 17.17 -3.96 1.30
N LEU A 33 17.14 -3.07 2.29
CA LEU A 33 15.97 -2.29 2.65
C LEU A 33 16.21 -0.80 2.41
N ASP A 34 15.46 -0.20 1.48
CA ASP A 34 15.38 1.25 1.33
C ASP A 34 14.16 1.76 2.14
N ILE A 35 14.43 2.51 3.20
CA ILE A 35 13.40 3.15 4.04
C ILE A 35 13.20 4.56 3.50
N HIS A 36 12.18 4.74 2.68
CA HIS A 36 11.79 6.05 2.18
C HIS A 36 11.04 6.82 3.24
N THR A 37 11.24 8.14 3.28
CA THR A 37 10.47 9.05 4.14
C THR A 37 9.72 10.05 3.28
N ASP A 38 8.65 10.62 3.84
CA ASP A 38 7.92 11.74 3.23
C ASP A 38 8.52 13.12 3.62
N GLY A 39 9.66 13.11 4.33
CA GLY A 39 10.33 14.32 4.83
C GLY A 39 9.86 14.76 6.22
N SER A 40 8.85 14.13 6.80
CA SER A 40 8.35 14.48 8.14
C SER A 40 9.15 13.84 9.30
N PRO A 41 9.74 12.63 9.20
CA PRO A 41 10.65 12.10 10.21
C PRO A 41 11.90 12.98 10.36
N ASP A 42 12.29 13.22 11.61
CA ASP A 42 13.53 13.92 11.91
C ASP A 42 14.73 12.96 12.02
N HIS A 43 15.93 13.51 12.26
CA HIS A 43 17.14 12.70 12.35
C HIS A 43 17.08 11.63 13.47
N THR A 44 16.40 11.92 14.58
CA THR A 44 16.23 10.94 15.68
C THR A 44 15.35 9.79 15.24
N ASP A 45 14.24 10.09 14.56
CA ASP A 45 13.33 9.10 13.98
C ASP A 45 14.07 8.19 12.97
N GLU A 46 14.88 8.79 12.09
CA GLU A 46 15.68 8.05 11.11
C GLU A 46 16.71 7.12 11.77
N CYS A 47 17.40 7.60 12.83
CA CYS A 47 18.32 6.74 13.60
C CYS A 47 17.59 5.59 14.29
N GLU A 48 16.37 5.79 14.76
CA GLU A 48 15.55 4.73 15.36
C GLU A 48 15.15 3.68 14.32
N LEU A 49 14.75 4.10 13.12
CA LEU A 49 14.44 3.20 12.00
C LEU A 49 15.66 2.37 11.57
N LEU A 50 16.84 3.00 11.44
CA LEU A 50 18.08 2.28 11.11
C LEU A 50 18.48 1.29 12.22
N ARG A 51 18.28 1.63 13.48
CA ARG A 51 18.49 0.71 14.60
C ARG A 51 17.48 -0.45 14.56
N ALA A 52 16.23 -0.20 14.22
CA ALA A 52 15.23 -1.25 14.03
C ALA A 52 15.56 -2.18 12.86
N ALA A 53 16.30 -1.69 11.87
CA ALA A 53 16.78 -2.43 10.71
C ALA A 53 18.13 -3.14 10.94
N GLU A 54 18.61 -3.23 12.19
CA GLU A 54 19.89 -3.86 12.52
C GLU A 54 19.98 -5.28 11.93
N GLY A 55 21.10 -5.57 11.27
CA GLY A 55 21.33 -6.83 10.56
C GLY A 55 20.90 -6.85 9.10
N LEU A 56 20.26 -5.76 8.61
CA LEU A 56 19.99 -5.53 7.19
C LEU A 56 20.99 -4.54 6.58
N ASP A 57 21.21 -4.65 5.27
CA ASP A 57 21.75 -3.56 4.46
C ASP A 57 20.62 -2.53 4.23
N ALA A 58 20.49 -1.59 5.18
CA ALA A 58 19.40 -0.63 5.19
C ALA A 58 19.89 0.80 5.05
N ARG A 59 19.13 1.64 4.33
CA ARG A 59 19.39 3.07 4.23
C ARG A 59 18.10 3.88 4.27
N ILE A 60 18.22 5.13 4.70
CA ILE A 60 17.15 6.14 4.58
C ILE A 60 17.25 6.77 3.20
N VAL A 61 16.10 6.97 2.55
CA VAL A 61 15.95 7.69 1.28
C VAL A 61 14.95 8.83 1.48
N ARG A 62 15.44 10.06 1.42
CA ARG A 62 14.63 11.27 1.66
C ARG A 62 13.96 11.76 0.38
N PRO A 63 12.97 12.68 0.47
CA PRO A 63 12.38 13.30 -0.72
C PRO A 63 13.41 13.91 -1.67
N ASP A 64 14.43 14.62 -1.13
CA ASP A 64 15.49 15.23 -1.93
C ASP A 64 16.30 14.21 -2.73
N ASP A 65 16.54 13.02 -2.17
CA ASP A 65 17.24 11.93 -2.87
C ASP A 65 16.46 11.39 -4.07
N ARG A 66 15.13 11.58 -4.09
CA ARG A 66 14.24 11.17 -5.18
C ARG A 66 13.97 12.27 -6.20
N ALA A 67 14.11 13.53 -5.78
CA ALA A 67 13.68 14.70 -6.55
C ALA A 67 14.34 14.77 -7.93
N GLU A 68 15.65 14.55 -8.02
CA GLU A 68 16.38 14.59 -9.29
C GLU A 68 15.89 13.50 -10.27
N ILE A 69 15.69 12.29 -9.76
CA ILE A 69 15.18 11.17 -10.56
C ILE A 69 13.77 11.48 -11.06
N LEU A 70 12.91 11.98 -10.17
CA LEU A 70 11.54 12.29 -10.49
C LEU A 70 11.46 13.41 -11.53
N GLU A 71 12.22 14.49 -11.35
CA GLU A 71 12.31 15.59 -12.30
C GLU A 71 12.75 15.12 -13.71
N ALA A 72 13.77 14.29 -13.78
CA ALA A 72 14.23 13.73 -15.04
C ALA A 72 13.16 12.88 -15.74
N ARG A 73 12.42 12.06 -14.96
CA ARG A 73 11.38 11.17 -15.50
C ARG A 73 10.10 11.91 -15.89
N LEU A 74 9.82 13.06 -15.25
CA LEU A 74 8.61 13.86 -15.48
C LEU A 74 8.81 15.04 -16.44
N LYS A 75 9.99 15.21 -17.02
CA LYS A 75 10.33 16.35 -17.88
C LYS A 75 9.28 16.62 -18.97
N ASP A 76 8.81 15.58 -19.64
CA ASP A 76 7.85 15.65 -20.75
C ASP A 76 6.46 15.09 -20.36
N ARG A 77 6.08 15.16 -19.04
CA ARG A 77 4.85 14.56 -18.49
C ARG A 77 4.11 15.54 -17.58
N PRO A 78 3.51 16.61 -18.17
CA PRO A 78 2.90 17.68 -17.40
C PRO A 78 1.68 17.24 -16.58
N HIS A 79 0.89 16.28 -17.05
CA HIS A 79 -0.30 15.81 -16.33
C HIS A 79 0.08 14.97 -15.11
N THR A 80 1.11 14.10 -15.24
CA THR A 80 1.66 13.33 -14.11
C THR A 80 2.22 14.28 -13.05
N ARG A 81 2.97 15.31 -13.47
CA ARG A 81 3.50 16.34 -12.56
C ARG A 81 2.36 17.06 -11.83
N ALA A 82 1.36 17.55 -12.56
CA ALA A 82 0.23 18.25 -11.96
C ALA A 82 -0.55 17.38 -10.96
N LEU A 83 -0.66 16.07 -11.22
CA LEU A 83 -1.26 15.14 -10.25
C LEU A 83 -0.44 15.07 -8.97
N LEU A 84 0.89 14.89 -9.08
CA LEU A 84 1.76 14.80 -7.91
C LEU A 84 1.79 16.09 -7.10
N ASP A 85 1.75 17.25 -7.72
CA ASP A 85 1.69 18.55 -7.05
C ASP A 85 0.34 18.79 -6.34
N GLY A 86 -0.73 18.14 -6.79
CA GLY A 86 -2.09 18.35 -6.29
C GLY A 86 -2.54 17.46 -5.14
N VAL A 87 -1.88 16.33 -4.90
CA VAL A 87 -2.36 15.29 -3.96
C VAL A 87 -1.41 15.11 -2.76
N GLY A 88 -1.92 15.27 -1.54
CA GLY A 88 -1.13 15.22 -0.30
C GLY A 88 -0.57 13.82 0.12
N TYR A 89 -0.80 12.75 -0.66
CA TYR A 89 -0.26 11.39 -0.42
C TYR A 89 0.73 10.95 -1.50
N ASN A 90 1.41 11.90 -2.11
CA ASN A 90 2.20 11.69 -3.32
C ASN A 90 3.40 10.79 -3.14
N ALA A 91 4.04 10.79 -1.98
CA ALA A 91 5.27 10.02 -1.75
C ALA A 91 5.09 8.52 -2.07
N LYS A 92 3.92 7.93 -1.79
CA LYS A 92 3.66 6.51 -2.10
C LYS A 92 3.51 6.27 -3.61
N LEU A 93 2.91 7.21 -4.33
CA LEU A 93 2.76 7.14 -5.79
C LEU A 93 4.09 7.45 -6.51
N GLU A 94 4.97 8.25 -5.91
CA GLU A 94 6.30 8.52 -6.43
C GLU A 94 7.19 7.27 -6.46
N LEU A 95 7.06 6.37 -5.47
CA LEU A 95 7.96 5.23 -5.34
C LEU A 95 8.05 4.37 -6.61
N PRO A 96 6.95 3.91 -7.24
CA PRO A 96 7.03 3.15 -8.48
C PRO A 96 7.55 3.98 -9.65
N MET A 97 7.54 5.31 -9.54
CA MET A 97 8.07 6.20 -10.57
C MET A 97 9.59 6.41 -10.46
N VAL A 98 10.19 6.26 -9.27
CA VAL A 98 11.61 6.53 -9.03
C VAL A 98 12.45 5.27 -8.81
N ILE A 99 11.83 4.15 -8.45
CA ILE A 99 12.53 2.90 -8.15
C ILE A 99 12.49 1.98 -9.37
N ASP A 100 13.66 1.51 -9.79
CA ASP A 100 13.75 0.54 -10.88
C ASP A 100 13.41 -0.87 -10.36
N PRO A 101 12.53 -1.61 -11.07
CA PRO A 101 12.20 -2.98 -10.71
C PRO A 101 13.37 -3.95 -11.00
N PRO A 102 13.41 -5.15 -10.41
CA PRO A 102 12.39 -5.69 -9.54
C PRO A 102 12.60 -5.29 -8.07
N TYR A 103 11.51 -4.93 -7.40
CA TYR A 103 11.52 -4.70 -5.97
C TYR A 103 10.19 -5.13 -5.35
N PHE A 104 10.14 -5.28 -4.02
CA PHE A 104 8.88 -5.38 -3.33
C PHE A 104 8.70 -4.24 -2.32
N TYR A 105 7.48 -3.78 -2.20
CA TYR A 105 7.06 -2.73 -1.30
C TYR A 105 6.17 -3.28 -0.19
N PHE A 106 6.31 -2.74 1.02
CA PHE A 106 5.38 -2.98 2.12
C PHE A 106 5.12 -1.69 2.90
N ASP A 107 3.85 -1.46 3.27
CA ASP A 107 3.47 -0.34 4.12
C ASP A 107 4.15 -0.45 5.48
N SER A 108 4.50 0.69 6.06
CA SER A 108 5.14 0.77 7.38
C SER A 108 4.25 0.31 8.55
N ASP A 109 3.03 -0.13 8.26
CA ASP A 109 2.10 -0.74 9.22
C ASP A 109 1.88 -2.25 8.97
N ILE A 110 2.84 -2.90 8.31
CA ILE A 110 2.89 -4.36 8.14
C ILE A 110 3.94 -4.97 9.08
N VAL A 111 3.50 -5.81 10.00
CA VAL A 111 4.36 -6.53 10.95
C VAL A 111 4.50 -7.98 10.53
N TRP A 112 5.74 -8.41 10.33
CA TRP A 112 6.09 -9.77 9.90
C TRP A 112 6.17 -10.71 11.10
N LEU A 113 5.52 -11.86 10.97
CA LEU A 113 5.48 -12.89 12.02
C LEU A 113 6.38 -14.08 11.71
N ARG A 114 6.64 -14.33 10.42
CA ARG A 114 7.38 -15.50 9.95
C ARG A 114 8.23 -15.15 8.72
N PRO A 115 9.35 -15.84 8.50
CA PRO A 115 10.08 -15.72 7.25
C PRO A 115 9.22 -16.24 6.09
N VAL A 116 9.35 -15.59 4.94
CA VAL A 116 8.70 -16.02 3.70
C VAL A 116 9.75 -16.58 2.77
N SER A 117 9.51 -17.75 2.24
CA SER A 117 10.49 -18.42 1.36
C SER A 117 10.62 -17.72 0.01
N LYS A 118 9.53 -17.13 -0.50
CA LYS A 118 9.49 -16.48 -1.80
C LYS A 118 8.42 -15.39 -1.81
N LEU A 119 8.85 -14.14 -2.02
CA LEU A 119 7.94 -12.98 -2.15
C LEU A 119 7.68 -12.58 -3.61
N ARG A 120 8.48 -13.11 -4.54
CA ARG A 120 8.32 -12.83 -5.96
C ARG A 120 7.22 -13.72 -6.55
N PRO A 121 6.30 -13.16 -7.37
CA PRO A 121 5.29 -13.94 -8.08
C PRO A 121 5.91 -15.00 -9.00
N GLN A 122 5.12 -16.00 -9.36
CA GLN A 122 5.60 -17.14 -10.14
C GLN A 122 5.29 -16.99 -11.63
N GLU A 123 4.09 -16.53 -11.95
CA GLU A 123 3.54 -16.52 -13.30
C GLU A 123 3.39 -15.11 -13.86
N ALA A 124 3.08 -14.12 -13.03
CA ALA A 124 2.98 -12.72 -13.43
C ALA A 124 4.23 -11.92 -13.04
N PRO A 125 4.55 -10.84 -13.78
CA PRO A 125 5.66 -9.96 -13.40
C PRO A 125 5.40 -9.20 -12.11
N ASN A 126 4.11 -8.94 -11.80
CA ASN A 126 3.67 -8.12 -10.68
C ASN A 126 2.78 -8.92 -9.73
N ALA A 127 2.78 -8.56 -8.44
CA ALA A 127 1.85 -9.12 -7.46
C ALA A 127 1.43 -8.06 -6.44
N PHE A 128 0.15 -8.09 -6.03
CA PHE A 128 -0.42 -7.14 -5.07
C PHE A 128 -1.16 -7.85 -3.95
N SER A 129 -1.20 -7.22 -2.78
CA SER A 129 -2.04 -7.70 -1.69
C SER A 129 -3.52 -7.51 -1.99
N THR A 130 -4.36 -8.30 -1.30
CA THR A 130 -5.80 -8.34 -1.55
C THR A 130 -6.56 -7.59 -0.46
N GLU A 131 -7.49 -6.74 -0.86
CA GLU A 131 -8.48 -6.15 0.02
C GLU A 131 -9.77 -6.95 0.11
N SER A 132 -10.52 -6.76 1.19
CA SER A 132 -11.87 -7.34 1.32
C SER A 132 -12.90 -6.67 0.39
N TRP A 133 -12.63 -5.43 -0.04
CA TRP A 133 -13.48 -4.60 -0.90
C TRP A 133 -12.63 -3.88 -1.94
N SER A 134 -13.22 -3.60 -3.11
CA SER A 134 -12.61 -2.69 -4.07
C SER A 134 -12.98 -1.26 -3.69
N TRP A 135 -11.97 -0.43 -3.41
CA TRP A 135 -12.12 0.98 -3.08
C TRP A 135 -11.62 1.81 -4.26
N TYR A 136 -12.37 1.79 -5.36
CA TYR A 136 -12.06 2.63 -6.51
C TYR A 136 -13.02 3.81 -6.56
N ASN A 137 -12.51 5.00 -6.80
CA ASN A 137 -13.30 6.24 -6.80
C ASN A 137 -14.17 6.39 -8.07
N GLY A 138 -13.97 5.54 -9.03
CA GLY A 138 -14.94 5.34 -10.09
C GLY A 138 -14.90 6.30 -11.27
N VAL A 139 -13.97 7.26 -11.31
CA VAL A 139 -13.91 8.25 -12.41
C VAL A 139 -13.44 7.62 -13.72
N ALA A 140 -12.50 6.67 -13.63
CA ALA A 140 -11.90 6.00 -14.78
C ALA A 140 -12.81 4.99 -15.52
N TYR A 141 -14.06 4.84 -15.12
CA TYR A 141 -14.95 3.77 -15.63
C TYR A 141 -15.63 4.03 -16.95
N GLU A 142 -15.33 5.10 -17.65
CA GLU A 142 -16.02 5.42 -18.90
C GLU A 142 -15.55 4.59 -20.09
N SER A 143 -14.32 4.10 -20.05
CA SER A 143 -13.77 3.24 -21.11
C SER A 143 -14.10 1.77 -20.86
N GLU A 144 -14.85 1.16 -21.78
CA GLU A 144 -15.24 -0.27 -21.68
C GLU A 144 -14.02 -1.20 -21.72
N TRP A 145 -12.94 -0.79 -22.35
CA TRP A 145 -11.67 -1.52 -22.41
C TRP A 145 -10.95 -1.56 -21.05
N ILE A 146 -10.97 -0.46 -20.31
CA ILE A 146 -10.40 -0.40 -18.96
C ILE A 146 -11.23 -1.28 -18.01
N ARG A 147 -12.56 -1.20 -18.11
CA ARG A 147 -13.51 -1.96 -17.26
C ARG A 147 -13.28 -3.47 -17.27
N SER A 148 -12.93 -4.03 -18.42
CA SER A 148 -12.78 -5.48 -18.58
C SER A 148 -11.49 -6.05 -17.99
N ARG A 149 -10.52 -5.20 -17.64
CA ARG A 149 -9.18 -5.62 -17.23
C ARG A 149 -8.77 -5.19 -15.82
N ILE A 150 -9.56 -4.33 -15.16
CA ILE A 150 -9.19 -3.85 -13.83
C ILE A 150 -9.34 -4.99 -12.81
N PRO A 151 -8.25 -5.36 -12.13
CA PRO A 151 -8.31 -6.32 -11.06
C PRO A 151 -9.13 -5.78 -9.88
N ARG A 152 -10.02 -6.61 -9.34
CA ARG A 152 -10.76 -6.26 -8.14
C ARG A 152 -9.91 -6.43 -6.88
N ARG A 153 -10.20 -5.62 -5.85
CA ARG A 153 -9.67 -5.78 -4.49
C ARG A 153 -8.16 -5.63 -4.38
N VAL A 154 -7.55 -4.86 -5.26
CA VAL A 154 -6.13 -4.55 -5.15
C VAL A 154 -5.89 -3.70 -3.91
N ASN A 155 -4.86 -4.04 -3.15
CA ASN A 155 -4.33 -3.25 -2.06
C ASN A 155 -2.86 -2.94 -2.32
N SER A 156 -2.51 -1.68 -2.29
CA SER A 156 -1.14 -1.19 -2.50
C SER A 156 -0.26 -1.25 -1.25
N GLY A 157 -0.78 -1.75 -0.13
CA GLY A 157 0.00 -1.85 1.11
C GLY A 157 1.12 -2.87 1.05
N PHE A 158 1.02 -3.83 0.13
CA PHE A 158 2.07 -4.80 -0.13
C PHE A 158 2.03 -5.20 -1.60
N TYR A 159 3.14 -5.03 -2.30
CA TYR A 159 3.24 -5.43 -3.69
C TYR A 159 4.67 -5.77 -4.12
N HIS A 160 4.79 -6.57 -5.16
CA HIS A 160 6.00 -6.78 -5.93
C HIS A 160 5.81 -6.17 -7.31
N LEU A 161 6.74 -5.33 -7.75
CA LEU A 161 6.83 -4.87 -9.13
C LEU A 161 8.04 -5.49 -9.81
N GLY A 162 7.79 -6.19 -10.92
CA GLY A 162 8.79 -6.73 -11.80
C GLY A 162 8.94 -5.92 -13.09
N GLU A 163 8.03 -4.97 -13.35
CA GLU A 163 8.00 -4.13 -14.54
C GLU A 163 8.16 -2.64 -14.19
N PRO A 164 8.79 -1.84 -15.06
CA PRO A 164 8.89 -0.40 -14.89
C PRO A 164 7.53 0.29 -14.87
N PHE A 165 7.46 1.43 -14.18
CA PHE A 165 6.27 2.27 -14.21
C PHE A 165 5.96 2.72 -15.65
N PRO A 166 4.73 2.48 -16.15
CA PRO A 166 4.39 2.75 -17.55
C PRO A 166 3.99 4.22 -17.75
N PHE A 167 4.96 5.13 -17.70
CA PHE A 167 4.76 6.58 -17.74
C PHE A 167 3.89 7.07 -18.89
N ASP A 168 4.15 6.59 -20.10
CA ASP A 168 3.44 7.11 -21.30
C ASP A 168 1.96 6.71 -21.27
N ARG A 169 1.69 5.51 -20.78
CA ARG A 169 0.31 5.06 -20.54
C ARG A 169 -0.37 5.90 -19.46
N PHE A 170 0.33 6.17 -18.38
CA PHE A 170 -0.23 6.97 -17.26
C PHE A 170 -0.48 8.41 -17.69
N GLU A 171 0.46 9.06 -18.36
CA GLU A 171 0.30 10.42 -18.90
C GLU A 171 -0.93 10.50 -19.83
N THR A 172 -1.05 9.55 -20.78
CA THR A 172 -2.21 9.47 -21.67
C THR A 172 -3.53 9.32 -20.92
N MET A 173 -3.57 8.53 -19.86
CA MET A 173 -4.77 8.33 -19.02
C MET A 173 -5.16 9.63 -18.30
N LEU A 174 -4.18 10.38 -17.81
CA LEU A 174 -4.42 11.67 -17.16
C LEU A 174 -4.89 12.72 -18.16
N GLU A 175 -4.26 12.80 -19.33
CA GLU A 175 -4.67 13.69 -20.44
C GLU A 175 -6.12 13.45 -20.86
N GLN A 176 -6.56 12.20 -20.86
CA GLN A 176 -7.94 11.80 -21.19
C GLN A 176 -8.92 12.03 -20.03
N GLY A 177 -8.47 12.56 -18.89
CA GLY A 177 -9.30 12.80 -17.72
C GLY A 177 -9.83 11.53 -17.03
N LEU A 178 -9.13 10.40 -17.19
CA LEU A 178 -9.53 9.13 -16.58
C LEU A 178 -9.30 9.10 -15.06
N PHE A 179 -8.46 9.98 -14.55
CA PHE A 179 -8.27 10.21 -13.11
C PHE A 179 -8.53 11.67 -12.78
N ASP A 180 -9.27 11.92 -11.73
CA ASP A 180 -9.45 13.25 -11.18
C ASP A 180 -8.37 13.51 -10.11
N ALA A 181 -7.60 14.59 -10.27
CA ALA A 181 -6.58 15.01 -9.32
C ALA A 181 -7.14 15.35 -7.91
N SER A 182 -8.47 15.53 -7.80
CA SER A 182 -9.15 15.74 -6.52
C SER A 182 -9.41 14.45 -5.72
N LEU A 183 -9.01 13.29 -6.23
CA LEU A 183 -9.25 11.98 -5.61
C LEU A 183 -8.52 11.86 -4.24
N LYS A 184 -9.30 11.59 -3.19
CA LYS A 184 -8.87 11.79 -1.80
C LYS A 184 -8.28 10.56 -1.12
N TYR A 185 -8.75 9.35 -1.42
CA TYR A 185 -8.32 8.14 -0.74
C TYR A 185 -8.20 6.97 -1.71
N ASN A 186 -7.19 6.13 -1.49
CA ASN A 186 -6.92 4.91 -2.26
C ASN A 186 -6.62 5.15 -3.75
N THR A 187 -6.26 6.38 -4.14
CA THR A 187 -5.90 6.72 -5.52
C THR A 187 -4.71 5.92 -6.01
N ASP A 188 -3.74 5.68 -5.14
CA ASP A 188 -2.57 4.84 -5.40
C ASP A 188 -2.98 3.39 -5.76
N GLN A 189 -3.92 2.80 -5.03
CA GLN A 189 -4.42 1.44 -5.31
C GLN A 189 -5.14 1.37 -6.66
N GLU A 190 -5.97 2.37 -6.96
CA GLU A 190 -6.69 2.47 -8.22
C GLU A 190 -5.74 2.64 -9.38
N ILE A 191 -4.80 3.56 -9.29
CA ILE A 191 -3.76 3.79 -10.31
C ILE A 191 -2.96 2.53 -10.56
N MET A 192 -2.48 1.85 -9.51
CA MET A 192 -1.71 0.61 -9.64
C MET A 192 -2.54 -0.51 -10.29
N ALA A 193 -3.82 -0.64 -9.95
CA ALA A 193 -4.71 -1.61 -10.58
C ALA A 193 -4.91 -1.37 -12.08
N TYR A 194 -4.92 -0.10 -12.51
CA TYR A 194 -5.03 0.27 -13.93
C TYR A 194 -3.74 0.09 -14.70
N LEU A 195 -2.62 0.44 -14.09
CA LEU A 195 -1.33 0.45 -14.75
C LEU A 195 -0.73 -0.94 -14.89
N PHE A 196 -1.03 -1.84 -13.93
CA PHE A 196 -0.49 -3.20 -13.87
C PHE A 196 -1.61 -4.24 -13.88
N PRO A 197 -2.39 -4.36 -14.97
CA PRO A 197 -3.53 -5.28 -15.02
C PRO A 197 -3.12 -6.75 -15.01
N GLU A 198 -1.90 -7.05 -15.45
CA GLU A 198 -1.31 -8.39 -15.44
C GLU A 198 -0.57 -8.60 -14.10
N MET A 199 -1.29 -9.11 -13.12
CA MET A 199 -0.78 -9.34 -11.78
C MET A 199 -1.33 -10.61 -11.16
N GLU A 200 -0.57 -11.17 -10.24
CA GLU A 200 -1.07 -12.12 -9.25
C GLU A 200 -1.52 -11.38 -7.98
N MET A 201 -2.34 -12.04 -7.19
CA MET A 201 -2.78 -11.53 -5.89
C MET A 201 -2.21 -12.41 -4.79
N TYR A 202 -1.60 -11.80 -3.77
CA TYR A 202 -1.23 -12.53 -2.56
C TYR A 202 -2.46 -13.05 -1.84
N HIS A 203 -2.39 -14.28 -1.37
CA HIS A 203 -3.51 -14.87 -0.65
C HIS A 203 -3.76 -14.15 0.69
N PRO A 204 -5.02 -13.72 0.98
CA PRO A 204 -5.33 -12.88 2.13
C PRO A 204 -5.14 -13.58 3.49
N GLY A 205 -5.00 -14.90 3.50
CA GLY A 205 -4.67 -15.65 4.71
C GLY A 205 -3.18 -15.61 5.07
N ASP A 206 -2.32 -15.28 4.10
CA ASP A 206 -0.86 -15.22 4.30
C ASP A 206 -0.41 -13.81 4.66
N LEU A 207 -1.08 -12.78 4.09
CA LEU A 207 -0.93 -11.37 4.45
C LEU A 207 -2.26 -10.90 5.03
N LYS A 208 -2.43 -11.07 6.32
CA LYS A 208 -3.73 -10.93 6.99
C LYS A 208 -3.96 -9.50 7.42
N ARG A 209 -5.08 -8.93 7.00
CA ARG A 209 -5.51 -7.61 7.48
C ARG A 209 -6.04 -7.68 8.90
N SER A 210 -5.53 -6.77 9.76
CA SER A 210 -6.06 -6.57 11.11
C SER A 210 -7.48 -6.01 11.08
N ARG A 211 -8.24 -6.28 12.15
CA ARG A 211 -9.57 -5.72 12.39
C ARG A 211 -9.63 -5.15 13.80
N ARG A 212 -10.53 -4.21 14.00
CA ARG A 212 -10.79 -3.62 15.32
C ARG A 212 -11.13 -4.70 16.36
N GLY A 213 -10.54 -4.55 17.54
CA GLY A 213 -10.79 -5.45 18.67
C GLY A 213 -10.19 -6.87 18.52
N MET A 214 -9.48 -7.18 17.42
CA MET A 214 -8.78 -8.46 17.31
C MET A 214 -7.60 -8.50 18.28
N ARG A 215 -7.41 -9.69 18.87
CA ARG A 215 -6.19 -10.06 19.59
C ARG A 215 -5.55 -11.23 18.87
N TYR A 216 -4.23 -11.21 18.80
CA TYR A 216 -3.48 -12.23 18.06
C TYR A 216 -2.85 -13.22 19.04
N ASP A 217 -3.22 -14.48 18.89
CA ASP A 217 -2.51 -15.58 19.51
C ASP A 217 -1.42 -16.07 18.57
N LEU A 218 -0.20 -15.66 18.83
CA LEU A 218 0.95 -15.97 17.97
C LEU A 218 1.30 -17.46 17.93
N SER A 219 0.81 -18.25 18.87
CA SER A 219 1.00 -19.71 18.87
C SER A 219 0.17 -20.41 17.79
N THR A 220 -0.94 -19.80 17.38
CA THR A 220 -1.90 -20.36 16.41
C THR A 220 -2.07 -19.53 15.15
N GLU A 221 -1.49 -18.29 15.09
CA GLU A 221 -1.63 -17.41 13.92
C GLU A 221 -0.82 -17.94 12.72
N PRO A 222 -1.46 -18.38 11.63
CA PRO A 222 -0.77 -18.95 10.49
C PRO A 222 -0.20 -17.92 9.51
N ALA A 223 -0.60 -16.64 9.63
CA ALA A 223 -0.20 -15.60 8.69
C ALA A 223 1.32 -15.35 8.71
N ALA A 224 1.87 -15.02 7.57
CA ALA A 224 3.25 -14.56 7.44
C ALA A 224 3.42 -13.13 7.94
N ALA A 225 2.39 -12.29 7.73
CA ALA A 225 2.38 -10.90 8.18
C ALA A 225 0.97 -10.41 8.53
N LEU A 226 0.92 -9.37 9.38
CA LEU A 226 -0.29 -8.65 9.75
C LEU A 226 -0.21 -7.22 9.23
N HIS A 227 -1.25 -6.79 8.53
CA HIS A 227 -1.39 -5.44 8.02
C HIS A 227 -2.40 -4.65 8.87
N PHE A 228 -2.03 -3.48 9.38
CA PHE A 228 -2.81 -2.62 10.28
C PHE A 228 -3.24 -1.29 9.60
N PRO A 229 -4.00 -1.33 8.50
CA PRO A 229 -4.26 -0.16 7.66
C PRO A 229 -5.11 0.90 8.35
N GLY A 230 -4.95 2.17 7.89
CA GLY A 230 -5.82 3.27 8.31
C GLY A 230 -5.74 3.61 9.81
N GLY A 231 -4.58 3.39 10.43
CA GLY A 231 -4.34 3.71 11.83
C GLY A 231 -4.94 2.70 12.83
N MET A 232 -5.37 1.53 12.37
CA MET A 232 -5.85 0.43 13.25
C MET A 232 -4.77 -0.04 14.22
N TRP A 233 -3.50 0.16 13.91
CA TRP A 233 -2.38 -0.15 14.79
C TRP A 233 -2.47 0.53 16.17
N ARG A 234 -3.15 1.68 16.28
CA ARG A 234 -3.32 2.40 17.56
C ARG A 234 -4.08 1.58 18.60
N GLU A 235 -4.97 0.70 18.17
CA GLU A 235 -5.72 -0.22 19.04
C GLU A 235 -4.89 -1.44 19.47
N HIS A 236 -3.69 -1.61 18.89
CA HIS A 236 -2.81 -2.76 19.10
C HIS A 236 -1.42 -2.39 19.61
N LEU A 237 -1.20 -1.12 20.03
CA LEU A 237 0.11 -0.65 20.52
C LEU A 237 0.68 -1.52 21.63
N ASP A 238 -0.17 -2.02 22.51
CA ASP A 238 0.21 -2.92 23.60
C ASP A 238 0.72 -4.28 23.13
N GLN A 239 0.36 -4.72 21.92
CA GLN A 239 0.81 -5.97 21.32
C GLN A 239 2.03 -5.81 20.42
N MET A 240 2.34 -4.58 19.96
CA MET A 240 3.41 -4.34 18.99
C MET A 240 4.78 -4.88 19.43
N PRO A 241 5.25 -4.71 20.67
CA PRO A 241 6.52 -5.28 21.10
C PRO A 241 6.55 -6.82 20.99
N LEU A 242 5.45 -7.48 21.32
CA LEU A 242 5.33 -8.92 21.22
C LEU A 242 5.29 -9.38 19.75
N LEU A 243 4.52 -8.70 18.90
CA LEU A 243 4.40 -8.99 17.47
C LEU A 243 5.75 -8.79 16.76
N ALA A 244 6.43 -7.67 17.00
CA ALA A 244 7.73 -7.37 16.38
C ALA A 244 8.85 -8.29 16.86
N SER A 245 8.77 -8.78 18.11
CA SER A 245 9.75 -9.73 18.68
C SER A 245 9.45 -11.17 18.32
N HIS A 246 8.29 -11.47 17.76
CA HIS A 246 7.93 -12.85 17.41
C HIS A 246 8.89 -13.42 16.38
N ALA A 247 9.47 -14.57 16.67
CA ALA A 247 10.42 -15.28 15.81
C ALA A 247 9.80 -16.63 15.39
N GLY A 248 8.77 -16.57 14.56
CA GLY A 248 8.24 -17.78 13.93
C GLY A 248 9.34 -18.47 13.13
N ARG A 249 9.63 -19.72 13.45
CA ARG A 249 10.80 -20.45 12.91
C ARG A 249 10.53 -21.03 11.53
N GLU A 250 9.29 -21.39 11.24
CA GLU A 250 8.93 -22.02 9.98
C GLU A 250 8.65 -20.97 8.91
N ALA A 251 9.36 -21.12 7.79
CA ALA A 251 9.11 -20.28 6.62
C ALA A 251 7.75 -20.62 6.01
N VAL A 252 6.96 -19.57 5.75
CA VAL A 252 5.69 -19.69 5.04
C VAL A 252 5.95 -19.57 3.55
N GLN A 253 5.40 -20.49 2.78
CA GLN A 253 5.30 -20.30 1.34
C GLN A 253 4.06 -19.47 1.06
N VAL A 254 4.26 -18.23 0.62
CA VAL A 254 3.16 -17.36 0.24
C VAL A 254 2.47 -17.93 -0.99
N ARG A 255 1.15 -18.00 -0.91
CA ARG A 255 0.30 -18.46 -2.00
C ARG A 255 -0.12 -17.28 -2.87
N TYR A 256 -0.29 -17.56 -4.14
CA TYR A 256 -0.76 -16.59 -5.12
C TYR A 256 -2.09 -17.08 -5.72
N GLN A 257 -2.88 -16.13 -6.17
CA GLN A 257 -4.10 -16.38 -6.90
C GLN A 257 -4.18 -15.42 -8.09
N ALA A 258 -4.80 -15.86 -9.18
CA ALA A 258 -5.03 -15.00 -10.33
C ALA A 258 -5.88 -13.80 -9.93
N ALA A 259 -5.52 -12.63 -10.46
CA ALA A 259 -6.34 -11.44 -10.31
C ALA A 259 -7.67 -11.65 -11.03
N VAL A 260 -8.76 -11.30 -10.35
CA VAL A 260 -10.12 -11.44 -10.92
C VAL A 260 -10.60 -10.06 -11.34
N PRO A 261 -11.00 -9.88 -12.61
CA PRO A 261 -11.51 -8.60 -13.10
C PRO A 261 -12.78 -8.16 -12.35
N LEU A 262 -12.99 -6.86 -12.26
CA LEU A 262 -14.24 -6.27 -11.78
C LEU A 262 -15.40 -6.70 -12.67
N THR A 263 -16.50 -7.10 -12.05
CA THR A 263 -17.74 -7.36 -12.75
C THR A 263 -18.52 -6.07 -13.02
N ARG A 264 -19.41 -6.06 -14.02
CA ARG A 264 -20.29 -4.93 -14.29
C ARG A 264 -21.17 -4.57 -13.09
N ALA A 265 -21.62 -5.55 -12.32
CA ALA A 265 -22.41 -5.34 -11.12
C ALA A 265 -21.61 -4.66 -10.00
N GLU A 266 -20.36 -5.06 -9.79
CA GLU A 266 -19.45 -4.39 -8.84
C GLU A 266 -19.16 -2.95 -9.25
N LEU A 267 -18.90 -2.68 -10.53
CA LEU A 267 -18.72 -1.36 -11.07
C LEU A 267 -19.95 -0.45 -10.84
N LEU A 268 -21.14 -0.94 -11.13
CA LEU A 268 -22.39 -0.21 -10.92
C LEU A 268 -22.61 0.10 -9.43
N ARG A 269 -22.36 -0.89 -8.56
CA ARG A 269 -22.46 -0.69 -7.11
C ARG A 269 -21.51 0.39 -6.61
N MET A 270 -20.28 0.40 -7.10
CA MET A 270 -19.26 1.39 -6.71
C MET A 270 -19.67 2.79 -7.17
N ARG A 271 -20.17 2.95 -8.41
CA ARG A 271 -20.72 4.22 -8.90
C ARG A 271 -21.86 4.74 -8.03
N LEU A 272 -22.78 3.87 -7.66
CA LEU A 272 -23.89 4.23 -6.76
C LEU A 272 -23.36 4.66 -5.38
N GLN A 273 -22.35 3.97 -4.84
CA GLN A 273 -21.75 4.33 -3.56
C GLN A 273 -21.06 5.70 -3.62
N VAL A 274 -20.30 6.00 -4.68
CA VAL A 274 -19.66 7.31 -4.88
C VAL A 274 -20.73 8.39 -5.02
N SER A 275 -21.72 8.19 -5.90
CA SER A 275 -22.82 9.15 -6.09
C SER A 275 -23.61 9.43 -4.81
N ILE A 276 -23.78 8.43 -3.96
CA ILE A 276 -24.42 8.56 -2.65
C ILE A 276 -23.51 9.31 -1.67
N SER A 277 -22.21 9.00 -1.62
CA SER A 277 -21.27 9.65 -0.70
C SER A 277 -21.06 11.13 -1.01
N ASP A 278 -21.07 11.49 -2.29
CA ASP A 278 -20.88 12.87 -2.76
C ASP A 278 -22.16 13.71 -2.73
N SER A 279 -23.31 13.09 -2.43
CA SER A 279 -24.56 13.83 -2.26
C SER A 279 -24.53 14.67 -0.98
N PRO A 280 -24.82 15.99 -1.07
CA PRO A 280 -24.91 16.87 0.10
C PRO A 280 -25.94 16.41 1.16
N LEU A 281 -26.97 15.66 0.71
CA LEU A 281 -27.99 15.06 1.60
C LEU A 281 -27.41 13.92 2.43
N THR A 282 -26.56 13.09 1.84
CA THR A 282 -25.94 11.94 2.54
C THR A 282 -24.95 12.40 3.59
N GLY A 283 -24.17 13.45 3.31
CA GLY A 283 -23.28 14.07 4.30
C GLY A 283 -24.06 14.59 5.51
N ARG A 284 -25.22 15.19 5.30
CA ARG A 284 -26.11 15.66 6.39
C ARG A 284 -26.71 14.49 7.18
N LEU A 285 -27.15 13.43 6.53
CA LEU A 285 -27.70 12.23 7.18
C LEU A 285 -26.66 11.47 8.01
N ILE A 286 -25.45 11.32 7.48
CA ILE A 286 -24.33 10.68 8.22
C ILE A 286 -23.95 11.51 9.45
N ASN A 287 -23.88 12.84 9.31
CA ASN A 287 -23.59 13.73 10.43
C ASN A 287 -24.70 13.74 11.48
N ALA A 288 -25.98 13.72 11.06
CA ALA A 288 -27.13 13.59 11.96
C ALA A 288 -27.12 12.23 12.71
N ALA A 289 -26.85 11.13 12.01
CA ALA A 289 -26.73 9.81 12.64
C ALA A 289 -25.56 9.74 13.64
N ARG A 290 -24.41 10.32 13.30
CA ARG A 290 -23.25 10.42 14.21
C ARG A 290 -23.56 11.27 15.45
N SER A 291 -24.31 12.36 15.29
CA SER A 291 -24.75 13.22 16.41
C SER A 291 -25.71 12.49 17.33
N LEU A 292 -26.67 11.73 16.80
CA LEU A 292 -27.60 10.91 17.56
C LEU A 292 -26.92 9.79 18.34
N LEU A 293 -25.85 9.18 17.77
CA LEU A 293 -25.07 8.14 18.44
C LEU A 293 -24.15 8.71 19.53
N ARG A 294 -23.67 9.95 19.39
CA ARG A 294 -22.85 10.63 20.42
C ARG A 294 -23.69 11.20 21.58
N GLY A 295 -24.94 11.51 21.38
CA GLY A 295 -25.84 12.00 22.42
C GLY A 295 -26.44 10.93 23.33
N LYS A 296 -26.07 9.65 23.13
CA LYS A 296 -26.53 8.50 23.95
C LYS A 296 -25.40 7.89 24.83
N ARG A 297 -24.32 8.63 25.04
CA ARG A 297 -23.26 8.24 25.99
C ARG A 297 -23.15 9.24 27.11
#